data_d06a349ac44047f7c03b23bfc6c14581
#
_entry.id   d06a349ac44047f7c03b23bfc6c14581
#
_cell.length_a   1.000
_cell.length_b   1.000
_cell.length_c   1.000
_cell.angle_alpha   90.00
_cell.angle_beta   90.00
_cell.angle_gamma   90.00
#
_symmetry.space_group_name_H-M   'P 1'
#
loop_
_entity.id
_entity.type
_entity.pdbx_description
1 polymer ?
#
loop_
_entity_poly.entity_id
_entity_poly.type
_entity_poly.pdbx_seq_one_letter_code
_entity_poly.pdbx_strand_id
1 'polypeptide(L)'
;MYHDLTKGSISRSLLLFALPMMAGNLLQQFYNIADTLIVGRVLGKNALAAVGSSYTLMTFLTSIFLGLSMGSGALFSIYRGKGDERALKSSIAHACGLILAVTLVLNAVVYIFIDPILNFLRVPEEVWGGMREYLLIIFAGLLATSLYNFFSCLLRALGNSTVPLVFLAVSAILNIAWDLLFVAVFHWGIAGAAYATIFAQYVSGIGILLYVLFRCRSLFPERKDLCFDGGILKEIAGLSSLTCLQQSVMNFGILMVQGLVNSFGATTMAAFAAAVKIDTFAYLPVQDFGNAYSTFIAQNYGAGNKERIRRGTKESFAISTAFSLVISALVFAFAAPLMQIFVSSAETAVIASGVRYLRIEGAFYFGIGCLFLLYGYYRAIKRAEMSVVLTVISLGIRVLLAYVLSATFLGETGIWMAIPIGWILADLTGLLYMRKTW
;
A
#
# COMPACT_ATOMS: atom_id res chain seq x y z
N MET A 1 10.23 -20.98 -1.51
CA MET A 1 11.56 -21.01 -2.15
C MET A 1 12.22 -19.67 -1.84
N TYR A 2 13.42 -19.65 -1.28
CA TYR A 2 14.14 -18.40 -1.01
C TYR A 2 14.94 -18.02 -2.25
N HIS A 3 14.68 -16.86 -2.81
CA HIS A 3 15.42 -16.33 -3.96
C HIS A 3 16.55 -15.44 -3.47
N ASP A 4 17.79 -15.82 -3.76
CA ASP A 4 18.95 -14.96 -3.54
C ASP A 4 19.02 -13.92 -4.67
N LEU A 5 18.58 -12.70 -4.36
CA LEU A 5 18.52 -11.60 -5.34
C LEU A 5 19.91 -11.01 -5.67
N THR A 6 20.96 -11.49 -4.98
CA THR A 6 22.33 -11.05 -5.25
C THR A 6 23.00 -11.83 -6.38
N LYS A 7 22.36 -12.92 -6.86
CA LYS A 7 22.91 -13.83 -7.88
C LYS A 7 21.95 -14.04 -9.05
N GLY A 8 22.46 -14.63 -10.13
CA GLY A 8 21.66 -15.01 -11.30
C GLY A 8 21.19 -13.85 -12.20
N SER A 9 20.26 -14.13 -13.11
CA SER A 9 19.66 -13.17 -14.03
C SER A 9 18.80 -12.16 -13.28
N ILE A 10 19.04 -10.87 -13.48
CA ILE A 10 18.38 -9.78 -12.75
C ILE A 10 16.88 -9.75 -13.05
N SER A 11 16.52 -9.57 -14.32
CA SER A 11 15.13 -9.44 -14.75
C SER A 11 14.27 -10.64 -14.36
N ARG A 12 14.80 -11.87 -14.54
CA ARG A 12 14.11 -13.11 -14.17
C ARG A 12 13.89 -13.19 -12.65
N SER A 13 14.91 -12.89 -11.86
CA SER A 13 14.82 -12.94 -10.39
C SER A 13 13.83 -11.89 -9.87
N LEU A 14 13.84 -10.67 -10.41
CA LEU A 14 12.91 -9.61 -10.04
C LEU A 14 11.46 -9.97 -10.39
N LEU A 15 11.21 -10.45 -11.61
CA LEU A 15 9.87 -10.83 -12.04
C LEU A 15 9.32 -11.99 -11.22
N LEU A 16 10.09 -13.07 -11.04
CA LEU A 16 9.67 -14.21 -10.22
C LEU A 16 9.41 -13.83 -8.76
N PHE A 17 10.12 -12.83 -8.24
CA PHE A 17 9.92 -12.34 -6.89
C PHE A 17 8.73 -11.36 -6.80
N ALA A 18 8.50 -10.51 -7.81
CA ALA A 18 7.42 -9.55 -7.85
C ALA A 18 6.04 -10.17 -8.13
N LEU A 19 5.97 -11.20 -9.00
CA LEU A 19 4.70 -11.82 -9.40
C LEU A 19 3.83 -12.28 -8.22
N PRO A 20 4.35 -12.98 -7.19
CA PRO A 20 3.54 -13.34 -6.02
C PRO A 20 3.05 -12.11 -5.23
N MET A 21 3.83 -11.02 -5.20
CA MET A 21 3.42 -9.78 -4.52
C MET A 21 2.25 -9.13 -5.26
N MET A 22 2.36 -9.00 -6.58
CA MET A 22 1.30 -8.46 -7.44
C MET A 22 0.03 -9.29 -7.34
N ALA A 23 0.14 -10.63 -7.40
CA ALA A 23 -1.00 -11.53 -7.26
C ALA A 23 -1.67 -11.39 -5.88
N GLY A 24 -0.89 -11.22 -4.81
CA GLY A 24 -1.40 -11.01 -3.45
C GLY A 24 -2.22 -9.73 -3.33
N ASN A 25 -1.70 -8.62 -3.82
CA ASN A 25 -2.39 -7.34 -3.74
C ASN A 25 -3.62 -7.27 -4.66
N LEU A 26 -3.57 -7.86 -5.84
CA LEU A 26 -4.76 -7.99 -6.69
C LEU A 26 -5.84 -8.84 -6.00
N LEU A 27 -5.46 -9.97 -5.40
CA LEU A 27 -6.39 -10.80 -4.63
C LEU A 27 -7.00 -10.02 -3.46
N GLN A 28 -6.21 -9.18 -2.79
CA GLN A 28 -6.70 -8.30 -1.73
C GLN A 28 -7.76 -7.31 -2.25
N GLN A 29 -7.58 -6.73 -3.43
CA GLN A 29 -8.60 -5.87 -4.02
C GLN A 29 -9.88 -6.64 -4.36
N PHE A 30 -9.77 -7.86 -4.88
CA PHE A 30 -10.95 -8.67 -5.17
C PHE A 30 -11.76 -9.02 -3.92
N TYR A 31 -11.11 -9.40 -2.81
CA TYR A 31 -11.87 -9.69 -1.61
C TYR A 31 -12.49 -8.43 -1.00
N ASN A 32 -11.83 -7.27 -1.04
CA ASN A 32 -12.41 -6.00 -0.59
C ASN A 32 -13.69 -5.64 -1.38
N ILE A 33 -13.69 -5.92 -2.69
CA ILE A 33 -14.88 -5.74 -3.53
C ILE A 33 -15.97 -6.74 -3.12
N ALA A 34 -15.63 -8.00 -2.89
CA ALA A 34 -16.58 -9.03 -2.48
C ALA A 34 -17.24 -8.70 -1.14
N ASP A 35 -16.46 -8.31 -0.12
CA ASP A 35 -16.95 -7.85 1.18
C ASP A 35 -17.93 -6.68 1.03
N THR A 36 -17.54 -5.65 0.27
CA THR A 36 -18.38 -4.49 -0.01
C THR A 36 -19.70 -4.89 -0.68
N LEU A 37 -19.68 -5.84 -1.63
CA LEU A 37 -20.87 -6.34 -2.31
C LEU A 37 -21.78 -7.14 -1.38
N ILE A 38 -21.22 -7.99 -0.50
CA ILE A 38 -21.99 -8.77 0.46
C ILE A 38 -22.69 -7.83 1.45
N VAL A 39 -21.95 -6.91 2.05
CA VAL A 39 -22.49 -5.91 2.98
C VAL A 39 -23.58 -5.07 2.31
N GLY A 40 -23.32 -4.54 1.13
CA GLY A 40 -24.26 -3.68 0.42
C GLY A 40 -25.56 -4.38 0.01
N ARG A 41 -25.49 -5.65 -0.44
CA ARG A 41 -26.66 -6.40 -0.89
C ARG A 41 -27.49 -6.96 0.27
N VAL A 42 -26.84 -7.39 1.36
CA VAL A 42 -27.51 -8.07 2.46
C VAL A 42 -27.98 -7.08 3.54
N LEU A 43 -27.15 -6.09 3.89
CA LEU A 43 -27.42 -5.16 4.99
C LEU A 43 -27.94 -3.79 4.51
N GLY A 44 -27.84 -3.48 3.22
CA GLY A 44 -28.36 -2.26 2.62
C GLY A 44 -27.42 -1.05 2.72
N LYS A 45 -27.95 0.12 2.30
CA LYS A 45 -27.17 1.35 2.05
C LYS A 45 -26.49 1.92 3.29
N ASN A 46 -27.12 1.89 4.46
CA ASN A 46 -26.56 2.49 5.69
C ASN A 46 -25.36 1.68 6.21
N ALA A 47 -25.46 0.34 6.16
CA ALA A 47 -24.35 -0.55 6.48
C ALA A 47 -23.17 -0.37 5.51
N LEU A 48 -23.48 -0.27 4.21
CA LEU A 48 -22.47 0.00 3.18
C LEU A 48 -21.77 1.34 3.42
N ALA A 49 -22.51 2.37 3.80
CA ALA A 49 -21.95 3.68 4.12
C ALA A 49 -21.06 3.62 5.38
N ALA A 50 -21.47 2.86 6.42
CA ALA A 50 -20.70 2.67 7.64
C ALA A 50 -19.36 1.97 7.37
N VAL A 51 -19.40 0.83 6.67
CA VAL A 51 -18.20 0.06 6.31
C VAL A 51 -17.31 0.83 5.36
N GLY A 52 -17.87 1.46 4.32
CA GLY A 52 -17.12 2.26 3.36
C GLY A 52 -16.41 3.48 3.97
N SER A 53 -17.07 4.19 4.89
CA SER A 53 -16.45 5.31 5.61
C SER A 53 -15.37 4.83 6.59
N SER A 54 -15.57 3.69 7.22
CA SER A 54 -14.58 3.05 8.10
C SER A 54 -13.30 2.66 7.34
N TYR A 55 -13.42 2.29 6.07
CA TYR A 55 -12.30 1.88 5.22
C TYR A 55 -11.21 2.96 5.12
N THR A 56 -11.60 4.24 5.06
CA THR A 56 -10.65 5.35 4.99
C THR A 56 -9.77 5.44 6.25
N LEU A 57 -10.38 5.35 7.43
CA LEU A 57 -9.65 5.36 8.69
C LEU A 57 -8.75 4.13 8.83
N MET A 58 -9.28 2.96 8.45
CA MET A 58 -8.51 1.72 8.47
C MET A 58 -7.31 1.77 7.53
N THR A 59 -7.47 2.29 6.32
CA THR A 59 -6.39 2.45 5.34
C THR A 59 -5.30 3.36 5.88
N PHE A 60 -5.68 4.46 6.53
CA PHE A 60 -4.72 5.35 7.18
C PHE A 60 -3.93 4.66 8.28
N LEU A 61 -4.59 3.94 9.19
CA LEU A 61 -3.91 3.22 10.28
C LEU A 61 -3.04 2.06 9.74
N THR A 62 -3.54 1.32 8.76
CA THR A 62 -2.77 0.24 8.13
C THR A 62 -1.53 0.78 7.42
N SER A 63 -1.58 1.99 6.85
CA SER A 63 -0.42 2.61 6.20
C SER A 63 0.73 2.87 7.18
N ILE A 64 0.43 3.12 8.45
CA ILE A 64 1.45 3.27 9.51
C ILE A 64 2.19 1.94 9.70
N PHE A 65 1.46 0.83 9.89
CA PHE A 65 2.07 -0.49 10.05
C PHE A 65 2.83 -0.94 8.81
N LEU A 66 2.27 -0.68 7.64
CA LEU A 66 2.92 -0.99 6.36
C LEU A 66 4.23 -0.21 6.23
N GLY A 67 4.21 1.09 6.50
CA GLY A 67 5.40 1.94 6.45
C GLY A 67 6.49 1.51 7.42
N LEU A 68 6.12 1.21 8.68
CA LEU A 68 7.06 0.70 9.69
C LEU A 68 7.65 -0.64 9.27
N SER A 69 6.83 -1.55 8.77
CA SER A 69 7.29 -2.87 8.32
C SER A 69 8.16 -2.80 7.07
N MET A 70 7.82 -1.94 6.10
CA MET A 70 8.61 -1.75 4.88
C MET A 70 9.98 -1.11 5.16
N GLY A 71 10.04 -0.13 6.06
CA GLY A 71 11.29 0.47 6.50
C GLY A 71 12.20 -0.53 7.20
N SER A 72 11.66 -1.31 8.12
CA SER A 72 12.38 -2.41 8.79
C SER A 72 12.82 -3.48 7.79
N GLY A 73 11.95 -3.87 6.84
CA GLY A 73 12.23 -4.85 5.79
C GLY A 73 13.38 -4.46 4.87
N ALA A 74 13.54 -3.16 4.58
CA ALA A 74 14.68 -2.67 3.83
C ALA A 74 16.00 -2.90 4.60
N LEU A 75 16.00 -2.64 5.91
CA LEU A 75 17.17 -2.89 6.77
C LEU A 75 17.49 -4.37 6.87
N PHE A 76 16.47 -5.25 7.03
CA PHE A 76 16.65 -6.70 7.01
C PHE A 76 17.29 -7.17 5.71
N SER A 77 16.85 -6.61 4.57
CA SER A 77 17.40 -6.91 3.25
C SER A 77 18.87 -6.50 3.14
N ILE A 78 19.24 -5.35 3.69
CA ILE A 78 20.63 -4.86 3.72
C ILE A 78 21.51 -5.81 4.54
N TYR A 79 21.11 -6.15 5.78
CA TYR A 79 21.89 -7.07 6.62
C TYR A 79 21.95 -8.47 6.05
N ARG A 80 20.86 -8.93 5.40
CA ARG A 80 20.88 -10.21 4.67
C ARG A 80 21.89 -10.21 3.53
N GLY A 81 21.90 -9.12 2.74
CA GLY A 81 22.88 -8.96 1.64
C GLY A 81 24.32 -8.86 2.13
N LYS A 82 24.55 -8.20 3.27
CA LYS A 82 25.87 -8.11 3.92
C LYS A 82 26.36 -9.44 4.51
N GLY A 83 25.47 -10.38 4.74
CA GLY A 83 25.77 -11.63 5.43
C GLY A 83 25.98 -11.46 6.94
N ASP A 84 25.53 -10.35 7.52
CA ASP A 84 25.64 -10.03 8.95
C ASP A 84 24.44 -10.61 9.71
N GLU A 85 24.50 -11.90 10.01
CA GLU A 85 23.40 -12.60 10.69
C GLU A 85 23.12 -12.06 12.10
N ARG A 86 24.14 -11.57 12.81
CA ARG A 86 23.95 -11.00 14.14
C ARG A 86 23.18 -9.70 14.08
N ALA A 87 23.57 -8.78 13.20
CA ALA A 87 22.85 -7.51 13.00
C ALA A 87 21.43 -7.76 12.46
N LEU A 88 21.24 -8.77 11.60
CA LEU A 88 19.92 -9.17 11.10
C LEU A 88 19.01 -9.62 12.26
N LYS A 89 19.48 -10.55 13.10
CA LYS A 89 18.70 -11.05 14.26
C LYS A 89 18.39 -9.95 15.27
N SER A 90 19.36 -9.11 15.59
CA SER A 90 19.17 -7.96 16.47
C SER A 90 18.16 -6.98 15.87
N SER A 91 18.25 -6.68 14.57
CA SER A 91 17.30 -5.80 13.89
C SER A 91 15.87 -6.35 13.87
N ILE A 92 15.68 -7.67 13.70
CA ILE A 92 14.37 -8.32 13.78
C ILE A 92 13.75 -8.13 15.17
N ALA A 93 14.53 -8.34 16.24
CA ALA A 93 14.06 -8.17 17.61
C ALA A 93 13.63 -6.73 17.92
N HIS A 94 14.48 -5.75 17.57
CA HIS A 94 14.20 -4.33 17.81
C HIS A 94 13.01 -3.84 16.98
N ALA A 95 12.91 -4.25 15.72
CA ALA A 95 11.78 -3.89 14.86
C ALA A 95 10.47 -4.52 15.34
N CYS A 96 10.49 -5.79 15.79
CA CYS A 96 9.34 -6.45 16.38
C CYS A 96 8.86 -5.69 17.63
N GLY A 97 9.76 -5.34 18.52
CA GLY A 97 9.46 -4.57 19.73
C GLY A 97 8.88 -3.19 19.41
N LEU A 98 9.49 -2.47 18.46
CA LEU A 98 9.02 -1.14 18.04
C LEU A 98 7.60 -1.21 17.43
N ILE A 99 7.38 -2.12 16.48
CA ILE A 99 6.09 -2.26 15.80
C ILE A 99 5.02 -2.72 16.78
N LEU A 100 5.33 -3.64 17.69
CA LEU A 100 4.40 -4.07 18.74
C LEU A 100 4.02 -2.91 19.65
N ALA A 101 5.00 -2.13 20.12
CA ALA A 101 4.75 -0.97 20.97
C ALA A 101 3.86 0.06 20.28
N VAL A 102 4.18 0.41 19.01
CA VAL A 102 3.34 1.33 18.21
C VAL A 102 1.93 0.76 17.99
N THR A 103 1.80 -0.55 17.73
CA THR A 103 0.50 -1.21 17.57
C THR A 103 -0.35 -1.10 18.83
N LEU A 104 0.23 -1.37 19.99
CA LEU A 104 -0.47 -1.27 21.29
C LEU A 104 -0.88 0.16 21.60
N VAL A 105 0.00 1.13 21.36
CA VAL A 105 -0.32 2.56 21.55
C VAL A 105 -1.43 3.00 20.63
N LEU A 106 -1.35 2.70 19.34
CA LEU A 106 -2.40 3.06 18.37
C LEU A 106 -3.73 2.40 18.70
N ASN A 107 -3.69 1.12 19.11
CA ASN A 107 -4.88 0.40 19.53
C ASN A 107 -5.53 1.09 20.73
N ALA A 108 -4.74 1.41 21.78
CA ALA A 108 -5.23 2.13 22.95
C ALA A 108 -5.80 3.51 22.59
N VAL A 109 -5.09 4.29 21.76
CA VAL A 109 -5.54 5.61 21.32
C VAL A 109 -6.89 5.53 20.60
N VAL A 110 -7.04 4.58 19.68
CA VAL A 110 -8.28 4.44 18.93
C VAL A 110 -9.44 4.02 19.82
N TYR A 111 -9.24 3.06 20.74
CA TYR A 111 -10.30 2.65 21.69
C TYR A 111 -10.71 3.79 22.63
N ILE A 112 -9.75 4.58 23.12
CA ILE A 112 -10.01 5.70 24.04
C ILE A 112 -10.70 6.86 23.32
N PHE A 113 -10.29 7.14 22.06
CA PHE A 113 -10.72 8.33 21.32
C PHE A 113 -11.69 8.02 20.16
N ILE A 114 -12.35 6.85 20.15
CA ILE A 114 -13.24 6.47 19.05
C ILE A 114 -14.35 7.50 18.81
N ASP A 115 -15.03 7.95 19.88
CA ASP A 115 -16.12 8.90 19.75
C ASP A 115 -15.64 10.31 19.32
N PRO A 116 -14.56 10.89 19.88
CA PRO A 116 -13.91 12.09 19.33
C PRO A 116 -13.49 11.95 17.86
N ILE A 117 -12.97 10.79 17.43
CA ILE A 117 -12.58 10.55 16.04
C ILE A 117 -13.80 10.59 15.12
N LEU A 118 -14.88 9.91 15.48
CA LEU A 118 -16.12 9.91 14.70
C LEU A 118 -16.74 11.31 14.61
N ASN A 119 -16.71 12.08 15.70
CA ASN A 119 -17.14 13.48 15.72
C ASN A 119 -16.28 14.35 14.79
N PHE A 120 -14.97 14.19 14.84
CA PHE A 120 -14.05 14.92 13.97
C PHE A 120 -14.29 14.59 12.49
N LEU A 121 -14.62 13.35 12.17
CA LEU A 121 -14.97 12.91 10.82
C LEU A 121 -16.38 13.34 10.39
N ARG A 122 -17.16 13.98 11.28
CA ARG A 122 -18.54 14.45 11.04
C ARG A 122 -19.44 13.33 10.50
N VAL A 123 -19.36 12.16 11.13
CA VAL A 123 -20.16 10.99 10.74
C VAL A 123 -21.65 11.30 10.99
N PRO A 124 -22.54 11.09 9.99
CA PRO A 124 -23.98 11.29 10.17
C PRO A 124 -24.56 10.37 11.25
N GLU A 125 -25.56 10.86 12.01
CA GLU A 125 -26.19 10.10 13.11
C GLU A 125 -26.75 8.74 12.66
N GLU A 126 -27.30 8.68 11.45
CA GLU A 126 -27.87 7.45 10.86
C GLU A 126 -26.83 6.32 10.69
N VAL A 127 -25.56 6.68 10.54
CA VAL A 127 -24.45 5.76 10.26
C VAL A 127 -23.56 5.59 11.50
N TRP A 128 -23.67 6.48 12.48
CA TRP A 128 -22.80 6.55 13.65
C TRP A 128 -22.70 5.23 14.41
N GLY A 129 -23.86 4.66 14.79
CA GLY A 129 -23.91 3.43 15.58
C GLY A 129 -23.23 2.25 14.87
N GLY A 130 -23.56 2.07 13.58
CA GLY A 130 -22.97 0.99 12.77
C GLY A 130 -21.48 1.18 12.52
N MET A 131 -21.04 2.42 12.26
CA MET A 131 -19.60 2.71 12.07
C MET A 131 -18.82 2.50 13.36
N ARG A 132 -19.36 2.94 14.49
CA ARG A 132 -18.73 2.75 15.81
C ARG A 132 -18.57 1.26 16.15
N GLU A 133 -19.66 0.48 16.00
CA GLU A 133 -19.65 -0.96 16.24
C GLU A 133 -18.63 -1.68 15.34
N TYR A 134 -18.65 -1.39 14.05
CA TYR A 134 -17.71 -1.94 13.08
C TYR A 134 -16.26 -1.66 13.46
N LEU A 135 -15.94 -0.39 13.74
CA LEU A 135 -14.58 0.03 14.06
C LEU A 135 -14.06 -0.57 15.37
N LEU A 136 -14.90 -0.65 16.42
CA LEU A 136 -14.50 -1.28 17.69
C LEU A 136 -14.11 -2.76 17.49
N ILE A 137 -14.81 -3.47 16.64
CA ILE A 137 -14.48 -4.87 16.33
C ILE A 137 -13.22 -4.94 15.48
N ILE A 138 -13.16 -4.18 14.38
CA ILE A 138 -12.03 -4.20 13.44
C ILE A 138 -10.71 -3.83 14.12
N PHE A 139 -10.72 -2.90 15.06
CA PHE A 139 -9.49 -2.48 15.74
C PHE A 139 -8.93 -3.57 16.66
N ALA A 140 -9.72 -4.55 17.08
CA ALA A 140 -9.19 -5.76 17.71
C ALA A 140 -8.29 -6.56 16.73
N GLY A 141 -8.46 -6.41 15.43
CA GLY A 141 -7.62 -7.03 14.39
C GLY A 141 -6.31 -6.30 14.08
N LEU A 142 -6.06 -5.09 14.62
CA LEU A 142 -4.85 -4.32 14.34
C LEU A 142 -3.57 -5.08 14.67
N LEU A 143 -3.57 -5.84 15.75
CA LEU A 143 -2.43 -6.69 16.12
C LEU A 143 -2.15 -7.77 15.07
N ALA A 144 -3.19 -8.44 14.58
CA ALA A 144 -3.05 -9.45 13.53
C ALA A 144 -2.54 -8.83 12.21
N THR A 145 -3.06 -7.67 11.85
CA THR A 145 -2.62 -6.91 10.67
C THR A 145 -1.15 -6.50 10.79
N SER A 146 -0.72 -6.01 11.95
CA SER A 146 0.68 -5.62 12.18
C SER A 146 1.62 -6.83 12.12
N LEU A 147 1.23 -7.97 12.72
CA LEU A 147 1.98 -9.23 12.64
C LEU A 147 2.12 -9.71 11.19
N TYR A 148 1.02 -9.74 10.44
CA TYR A 148 1.06 -10.14 9.04
C TYR A 148 2.00 -9.24 8.23
N ASN A 149 1.89 -7.91 8.35
CA ASN A 149 2.75 -6.97 7.61
C ASN A 149 4.23 -7.13 7.99
N PHE A 150 4.52 -7.25 9.29
CA PHE A 150 5.88 -7.42 9.78
C PHE A 150 6.54 -8.69 9.22
N PHE A 151 5.91 -9.86 9.41
CA PHE A 151 6.47 -11.13 8.97
C PHE A 151 6.46 -11.29 7.45
N SER A 152 5.50 -10.68 6.75
CA SER A 152 5.51 -10.60 5.28
C SER A 152 6.70 -9.79 4.78
N CYS A 153 6.99 -8.63 5.36
CA CYS A 153 8.16 -7.83 5.01
C CYS A 153 9.46 -8.54 5.36
N LEU A 154 9.52 -9.25 6.49
CA LEU A 154 10.67 -10.08 6.87
C LEU A 154 10.92 -11.19 5.83
N LEU A 155 9.90 -11.98 5.48
CA LEU A 155 10.04 -13.06 4.50
C LEU A 155 10.43 -12.52 3.12
N ARG A 156 9.85 -11.39 2.70
CA ARG A 156 10.25 -10.71 1.45
C ARG A 156 11.70 -10.25 1.51
N ALA A 157 12.15 -9.68 2.63
CA ALA A 157 13.54 -9.27 2.82
C ALA A 157 14.53 -10.44 2.69
N LEU A 158 14.08 -11.65 3.03
CA LEU A 158 14.84 -12.90 2.86
C LEU A 158 14.71 -13.52 1.45
N GLY A 159 13.96 -12.90 0.55
CA GLY A 159 13.74 -13.39 -0.81
C GLY A 159 12.56 -14.36 -0.97
N ASN A 160 11.62 -14.40 -0.02
CA ASN A 160 10.43 -15.25 -0.10
C ASN A 160 9.15 -14.39 -0.16
N SER A 161 8.61 -14.22 -1.36
CA SER A 161 7.34 -13.53 -1.61
C SER A 161 6.13 -14.47 -1.72
N THR A 162 6.37 -15.77 -1.89
CA THR A 162 5.31 -16.76 -2.11
C THR A 162 4.55 -17.07 -0.82
N VAL A 163 5.24 -17.21 0.30
CA VAL A 163 4.60 -17.55 1.59
C VAL A 163 3.62 -16.47 2.04
N PRO A 164 3.96 -15.18 2.04
CA PRO A 164 2.98 -14.13 2.30
C PRO A 164 1.74 -14.19 1.41
N LEU A 165 1.91 -14.48 0.10
CA LEU A 165 0.79 -14.66 -0.82
C LEU A 165 -0.13 -15.82 -0.40
N VAL A 166 0.42 -16.97 -0.01
CA VAL A 166 -0.38 -18.13 0.40
C VAL A 166 -1.24 -17.79 1.62
N PHE A 167 -0.67 -17.17 2.65
CA PHE A 167 -1.44 -16.77 3.84
C PHE A 167 -2.49 -15.69 3.52
N LEU A 168 -2.19 -14.77 2.61
CA LEU A 168 -3.16 -13.79 2.15
C LEU A 168 -4.30 -14.43 1.36
N ALA A 169 -3.99 -15.40 0.50
CA ALA A 169 -5.00 -16.14 -0.27
C ALA A 169 -5.94 -16.94 0.64
N VAL A 170 -5.39 -17.64 1.63
CA VAL A 170 -6.19 -18.36 2.64
C VAL A 170 -7.08 -17.38 3.42
N SER A 171 -6.52 -16.25 3.85
CA SER A 171 -7.27 -15.20 4.56
C SER A 171 -8.42 -14.66 3.70
N ALA A 172 -8.16 -14.36 2.43
CA ALA A 172 -9.17 -13.83 1.52
C ALA A 172 -10.33 -14.81 1.29
N ILE A 173 -10.03 -16.09 1.10
CA ILE A 173 -11.05 -17.14 0.93
C ILE A 173 -11.89 -17.29 2.22
N LEU A 174 -11.23 -17.32 3.37
CA LEU A 174 -11.91 -17.45 4.67
C LEU A 174 -12.75 -16.21 4.98
N ASN A 175 -12.26 -15.01 4.65
CA ASN A 175 -13.03 -13.78 4.84
C ASN A 175 -14.35 -13.85 4.07
N ILE A 176 -14.31 -14.14 2.77
CA ILE A 176 -15.53 -14.26 1.96
C ILE A 176 -16.47 -15.35 2.51
N ALA A 177 -15.92 -16.50 2.90
CA ALA A 177 -16.73 -17.59 3.47
C ALA A 177 -17.40 -17.19 4.79
N TRP A 178 -16.68 -16.51 5.67
CA TRP A 178 -17.23 -16.03 6.95
C TRP A 178 -18.16 -14.83 6.78
N ASP A 179 -17.93 -13.94 5.81
CA ASP A 179 -18.88 -12.88 5.48
C ASP A 179 -20.23 -13.46 5.07
N LEU A 180 -20.24 -14.45 4.18
CA LEU A 180 -21.46 -15.14 3.79
C LEU A 180 -22.12 -15.83 4.98
N LEU A 181 -21.35 -16.49 5.85
CA LEU A 181 -21.86 -17.19 7.01
C LEU A 181 -22.43 -16.23 8.07
N PHE A 182 -21.65 -15.22 8.48
CA PHE A 182 -22.04 -14.34 9.59
C PHE A 182 -23.05 -13.28 9.17
N VAL A 183 -22.96 -12.77 7.94
CA VAL A 183 -23.84 -11.71 7.45
C VAL A 183 -25.10 -12.30 6.82
N ALA A 184 -24.97 -13.27 5.91
CA ALA A 184 -26.10 -13.78 5.15
C ALA A 184 -26.86 -14.94 5.85
N VAL A 185 -26.16 -15.81 6.61
CA VAL A 185 -26.77 -16.97 7.28
C VAL A 185 -27.13 -16.66 8.73
N PHE A 186 -26.18 -16.15 9.51
CA PHE A 186 -26.41 -15.87 10.94
C PHE A 186 -27.06 -14.50 11.19
N HIS A 187 -27.12 -13.63 10.19
CA HIS A 187 -27.70 -12.29 10.29
C HIS A 187 -27.12 -11.42 11.42
N TRP A 188 -25.81 -11.52 11.66
CA TRP A 188 -25.10 -10.73 12.68
C TRP A 188 -24.92 -9.25 12.29
N GLY A 189 -25.48 -8.81 11.17
CA GLY A 189 -25.42 -7.43 10.72
C GLY A 189 -24.00 -6.96 10.40
N ILE A 190 -23.72 -5.68 10.68
CA ILE A 190 -22.42 -5.04 10.44
C ILE A 190 -21.31 -5.70 11.28
N ALA A 191 -21.62 -6.11 12.52
CA ALA A 191 -20.69 -6.83 13.37
C ALA A 191 -20.21 -8.14 12.73
N GLY A 192 -21.10 -8.84 12.00
CA GLY A 192 -20.75 -10.07 11.28
C GLY A 192 -19.62 -9.85 10.25
N ALA A 193 -19.72 -8.82 9.45
CA ALA A 193 -18.67 -8.45 8.49
C ALA A 193 -17.34 -8.08 9.20
N ALA A 194 -17.42 -7.33 10.30
CA ALA A 194 -16.24 -7.01 11.10
C ALA A 194 -15.57 -8.26 11.69
N TYR A 195 -16.36 -9.20 12.26
CA TYR A 195 -15.82 -10.46 12.79
C TYR A 195 -15.21 -11.33 11.69
N ALA A 196 -15.83 -11.42 10.51
CA ALA A 196 -15.28 -12.16 9.38
C ALA A 196 -13.90 -11.64 9.00
N THR A 197 -13.77 -10.32 8.92
CA THR A 197 -12.51 -9.66 8.58
C THR A 197 -11.43 -9.93 9.63
N ILE A 198 -11.71 -9.73 10.93
CA ILE A 198 -10.68 -9.93 11.96
C ILE A 198 -10.27 -11.38 12.11
N PHE A 199 -11.20 -12.34 12.00
CA PHE A 199 -10.84 -13.76 12.04
C PHE A 199 -9.92 -14.14 10.87
N ALA A 200 -10.20 -13.64 9.66
CA ALA A 200 -9.32 -13.83 8.51
C ALA A 200 -7.94 -13.21 8.72
N GLN A 201 -7.87 -12.01 9.31
CA GLN A 201 -6.60 -11.36 9.66
C GLN A 201 -5.82 -12.14 10.72
N TYR A 202 -6.48 -12.68 11.75
CA TYR A 202 -5.81 -13.51 12.76
C TYR A 202 -5.29 -14.81 12.17
N VAL A 203 -6.03 -15.48 11.27
CA VAL A 203 -5.53 -16.68 10.59
C VAL A 203 -4.26 -16.37 9.79
N SER A 204 -4.23 -15.28 9.03
CA SER A 204 -3.03 -14.91 8.28
C SER A 204 -1.89 -14.43 9.18
N GLY A 205 -2.17 -13.58 10.19
CA GLY A 205 -1.15 -13.04 11.10
C GLY A 205 -0.51 -14.10 12.00
N ILE A 206 -1.32 -14.96 12.62
CA ILE A 206 -0.83 -16.07 13.45
C ILE A 206 -0.22 -17.16 12.55
N GLY A 207 -0.83 -17.46 11.42
CA GLY A 207 -0.33 -18.46 10.48
C GLY A 207 1.08 -18.13 9.98
N ILE A 208 1.32 -16.89 9.54
CA ILE A 208 2.65 -16.46 9.08
C ILE A 208 3.67 -16.42 10.24
N LEU A 209 3.25 -16.00 11.45
CA LEU A 209 4.08 -16.07 12.65
C LEU A 209 4.53 -17.50 12.92
N LEU A 210 3.58 -18.45 12.98
CA LEU A 210 3.87 -19.87 13.22
C LEU A 210 4.79 -20.43 12.13
N TYR A 211 4.52 -20.11 10.87
CA TYR A 211 5.43 -20.51 9.77
C TYR A 211 6.86 -20.03 10.00
N VAL A 212 7.05 -18.76 10.37
CA VAL A 212 8.39 -18.21 10.61
C VAL A 212 9.03 -18.85 11.86
N LEU A 213 8.26 -19.08 12.93
CA LEU A 213 8.75 -19.76 14.14
C LEU A 213 9.25 -21.20 13.87
N PHE A 214 8.53 -21.96 13.04
CA PHE A 214 8.88 -23.36 12.77
C PHE A 214 9.90 -23.52 11.65
N ARG A 215 9.80 -22.72 10.58
CA ARG A 215 10.64 -22.88 9.38
C ARG A 215 11.87 -21.98 9.33
N CYS A 216 11.83 -20.86 10.05
CA CYS A 216 12.90 -19.86 10.07
C CYS A 216 13.50 -19.69 11.47
N ARG A 217 13.48 -20.73 12.28
CA ARG A 217 13.91 -20.69 13.69
C ARG A 217 15.32 -20.13 13.88
N SER A 218 16.21 -20.34 12.92
CA SER A 218 17.58 -19.81 12.93
C SER A 218 17.66 -18.26 12.90
N LEU A 219 16.59 -17.61 12.46
CA LEU A 219 16.50 -16.14 12.40
C LEU A 219 16.07 -15.50 13.72
N PHE A 220 15.49 -16.29 14.63
CA PHE A 220 15.10 -15.75 15.93
C PHE A 220 16.34 -15.46 16.77
N PRO A 221 16.35 -14.30 17.43
CA PRO A 221 17.44 -13.93 18.30
C PRO A 221 17.52 -14.90 19.48
N GLU A 222 18.70 -15.42 19.74
CA GLU A 222 19.01 -16.10 20.98
C GLU A 222 19.14 -15.06 22.10
N ARG A 223 19.13 -15.50 23.37
CA ARG A 223 19.30 -14.56 24.52
C ARG A 223 20.52 -13.66 24.40
N LYS A 224 21.61 -14.16 23.78
CA LYS A 224 22.84 -13.39 23.51
C LYS A 224 22.68 -12.30 22.44
N ASP A 225 21.68 -12.45 21.52
CA ASP A 225 21.40 -11.51 20.42
C ASP A 225 20.37 -10.46 20.84
N LEU A 226 19.70 -10.62 22.01
CA LEU A 226 18.72 -9.70 22.58
C LEU A 226 19.35 -8.51 23.31
N CYS A 227 20.67 -8.34 23.24
CA CYS A 227 21.33 -7.16 23.80
C CYS A 227 20.78 -5.90 23.09
N PHE A 228 20.37 -4.93 23.91
CA PHE A 228 19.90 -3.64 23.42
C PHE A 228 21.03 -2.95 22.64
N ASP A 229 20.80 -2.72 21.36
CA ASP A 229 21.70 -1.97 20.48
C ASP A 229 21.01 -0.69 20.03
N GLY A 230 21.37 0.41 20.70
CA GLY A 230 20.81 1.73 20.40
C GLY A 230 21.13 2.22 18.99
N GLY A 231 22.22 1.75 18.36
CA GLY A 231 22.57 2.07 16.99
C GLY A 231 21.59 1.43 15.99
N ILE A 232 21.36 0.12 16.13
CA ILE A 232 20.39 -0.61 15.29
C ILE A 232 18.97 -0.07 15.51
N LEU A 233 18.57 0.18 16.76
CA LEU A 233 17.26 0.76 17.04
C LEU A 233 17.07 2.13 16.37
N LYS A 234 18.08 2.99 16.41
CA LYS A 234 18.06 4.31 15.75
C LYS A 234 17.94 4.18 14.22
N GLU A 235 18.65 3.23 13.62
CA GLU A 235 18.54 2.97 12.17
C GLU A 235 17.13 2.49 11.79
N ILE A 236 16.57 1.54 12.57
CA ILE A 236 15.22 1.03 12.35
C ILE A 236 14.21 2.16 12.52
N ALA A 237 14.25 2.86 13.64
CA ALA A 237 13.31 3.95 13.93
C ALA A 237 13.39 5.05 12.86
N GLY A 238 14.59 5.44 12.43
CA GLY A 238 14.77 6.44 11.38
C GLY A 238 14.17 6.00 10.04
N LEU A 239 14.55 4.82 9.54
CA LEU A 239 14.11 4.33 8.24
C LEU A 239 12.61 4.00 8.23
N SER A 240 12.11 3.41 9.32
CA SER A 240 10.70 3.06 9.47
C SER A 240 9.82 4.29 9.63
N SER A 241 10.22 5.29 10.43
CA SER A 241 9.45 6.53 10.60
C SER A 241 9.36 7.34 9.32
N LEU A 242 10.45 7.45 8.56
CA LEU A 242 10.45 8.14 7.27
C LEU A 242 9.57 7.41 6.24
N THR A 243 9.60 6.09 6.23
CA THR A 243 8.75 5.30 5.32
C THR A 243 7.27 5.40 5.74
N CYS A 244 6.99 5.39 7.04
CA CYS A 244 5.66 5.62 7.59
C CYS A 244 5.15 7.02 7.22
N LEU A 245 5.97 8.05 7.41
CA LEU A 245 5.63 9.43 7.02
C LEU A 245 5.33 9.54 5.52
N GLN A 246 6.16 8.92 4.67
CA GLN A 246 5.93 8.86 3.23
C GLN A 246 4.55 8.26 2.90
N GLN A 247 4.20 7.11 3.47
CA GLN A 247 2.94 6.43 3.23
C GLN A 247 1.73 7.25 3.74
N SER A 248 1.87 7.89 4.90
CA SER A 248 0.82 8.74 5.48
C SER A 248 0.59 10.00 4.66
N VAL A 249 1.65 10.66 4.22
CA VAL A 249 1.57 11.85 3.34
C VAL A 249 0.92 11.49 2.01
N MET A 250 1.25 10.31 1.45
CA MET A 250 0.65 9.82 0.21
C MET A 250 -0.88 9.69 0.34
N ASN A 251 -1.37 9.05 1.41
CA ASN A 251 -2.81 8.90 1.65
C ASN A 251 -3.49 10.24 1.90
N PHE A 252 -2.87 11.13 2.67
CA PHE A 252 -3.41 12.46 2.94
C PHE A 252 -3.55 13.31 1.67
N GLY A 253 -2.55 13.28 0.77
CA GLY A 253 -2.61 14.00 -0.49
C GLY A 253 -3.76 13.54 -1.40
N ILE A 254 -4.05 12.24 -1.42
CA ILE A 254 -5.20 11.68 -2.16
C ILE A 254 -6.52 12.24 -1.59
N LEU A 255 -6.66 12.30 -0.26
CA LEU A 255 -7.86 12.85 0.40
C LEU A 255 -8.07 14.34 0.08
N MET A 256 -7.00 15.13 0.02
CA MET A 256 -7.11 16.55 -0.33
C MET A 256 -7.62 16.76 -1.76
N VAL A 257 -7.14 15.98 -2.72
CA VAL A 257 -7.66 16.02 -4.11
C VAL A 257 -9.12 15.58 -4.17
N GLN A 258 -9.51 14.55 -3.41
CA GLN A 258 -10.90 14.12 -3.32
C GLN A 258 -11.82 15.26 -2.82
N GLY A 259 -11.37 16.01 -1.81
CA GLY A 259 -12.11 17.17 -1.30
C GLY A 259 -12.36 18.25 -2.37
N LEU A 260 -11.35 18.53 -3.21
CA LEU A 260 -11.50 19.45 -4.33
C LEU A 260 -12.44 18.91 -5.42
N VAL A 261 -12.32 17.62 -5.78
CA VAL A 261 -13.22 16.96 -6.73
C VAL A 261 -14.68 17.06 -6.29
N ASN A 262 -14.93 16.91 -4.99
CA ASN A 262 -16.27 16.98 -4.44
C ASN A 262 -16.93 18.38 -4.65
N SER A 263 -16.14 19.44 -4.73
CA SER A 263 -16.65 20.80 -4.98
C SER A 263 -17.16 21.01 -6.43
N PHE A 264 -16.81 20.12 -7.36
CA PHE A 264 -17.25 20.16 -8.76
C PHE A 264 -18.60 19.48 -9.01
N GLY A 265 -19.21 18.91 -7.97
CA GLY A 265 -20.55 18.34 -8.01
C GLY A 265 -20.58 16.83 -8.26
N ALA A 266 -21.80 16.28 -8.21
CA ALA A 266 -22.04 14.83 -8.18
C ALA A 266 -21.51 14.07 -9.43
N THR A 267 -21.59 14.69 -10.60
CA THR A 267 -21.10 14.10 -11.86
C THR A 267 -19.59 13.86 -11.81
N THR A 268 -18.81 14.86 -11.43
CA THR A 268 -17.35 14.77 -11.32
C THR A 268 -16.94 13.83 -10.18
N MET A 269 -17.66 13.85 -9.05
CA MET A 269 -17.45 12.90 -7.95
C MET A 269 -17.64 11.44 -8.39
N ALA A 270 -18.74 11.15 -9.09
CA ALA A 270 -19.03 9.80 -9.58
C ALA A 270 -18.00 9.34 -10.61
N ALA A 271 -17.62 10.23 -11.52
CA ALA A 271 -16.59 9.96 -12.52
C ALA A 271 -15.24 9.63 -11.86
N PHE A 272 -14.81 10.44 -10.92
CA PHE A 272 -13.56 10.23 -10.18
C PHE A 272 -13.58 8.94 -9.37
N ALA A 273 -14.66 8.67 -8.65
CA ALA A 273 -14.80 7.46 -7.84
C ALA A 273 -14.69 6.17 -8.68
N ALA A 274 -15.27 6.16 -9.89
CA ALA A 274 -15.16 5.04 -10.81
C ALA A 274 -13.75 4.94 -11.42
N ALA A 275 -13.20 6.07 -11.87
CA ALA A 275 -11.91 6.12 -12.54
C ALA A 275 -10.75 5.74 -11.61
N VAL A 276 -10.73 6.19 -10.35
CA VAL A 276 -9.71 5.81 -9.35
C VAL A 276 -9.69 4.32 -9.07
N LYS A 277 -10.83 3.62 -9.15
CA LYS A 277 -10.85 2.15 -9.02
C LYS A 277 -10.14 1.48 -10.20
N ILE A 278 -10.34 1.98 -11.41
CA ILE A 278 -9.65 1.49 -12.61
C ILE A 278 -8.15 1.74 -12.49
N ASP A 279 -7.76 2.95 -12.10
CA ASP A 279 -6.36 3.31 -11.85
C ASP A 279 -5.70 2.42 -10.83
N THR A 280 -6.38 2.10 -9.73
CA THR A 280 -5.85 1.22 -8.69
C THR A 280 -5.41 -0.11 -9.29
N PHE A 281 -6.22 -0.73 -10.15
CA PHE A 281 -5.83 -1.97 -10.84
C PHE A 281 -4.68 -1.76 -11.84
N ALA A 282 -4.57 -0.59 -12.44
CA ALA A 282 -3.52 -0.27 -13.40
C ALA A 282 -2.15 -0.08 -12.73
N TYR A 283 -2.08 0.65 -11.62
CA TYR A 283 -0.79 1.00 -10.99
C TYR A 283 -0.33 0.05 -9.87
N LEU A 284 -1.21 -0.71 -9.22
CA LEU A 284 -0.82 -1.64 -8.16
C LEU A 284 0.30 -2.62 -8.57
N PRO A 285 0.27 -3.25 -9.75
CA PRO A 285 1.36 -4.13 -10.16
C PRO A 285 2.71 -3.42 -10.23
N VAL A 286 2.72 -2.16 -10.66
CA VAL A 286 3.95 -1.36 -10.78
C VAL A 286 4.47 -0.95 -9.40
N GLN A 287 3.56 -0.65 -8.46
CA GLN A 287 3.90 -0.38 -7.06
C GLN A 287 4.56 -1.59 -6.41
N ASP A 288 4.00 -2.79 -6.62
CA ASP A 288 4.58 -4.03 -6.09
C ASP A 288 5.92 -4.38 -6.73
N PHE A 289 6.07 -4.10 -8.02
CA PHE A 289 7.35 -4.23 -8.70
C PHE A 289 8.37 -3.27 -8.09
N GLY A 290 7.99 -2.03 -7.75
CA GLY A 290 8.82 -1.08 -7.02
C GLY A 290 9.25 -1.58 -5.64
N ASN A 291 8.36 -2.27 -4.93
CA ASN A 291 8.68 -2.89 -3.63
C ASN A 291 9.64 -4.10 -3.79
N ALA A 292 9.44 -4.92 -4.82
CA ALA A 292 10.35 -6.02 -5.15
C ALA A 292 11.74 -5.49 -5.54
N TYR A 293 11.77 -4.45 -6.36
CA TYR A 293 12.99 -3.74 -6.72
C TYR A 293 13.71 -3.15 -5.51
N SER A 294 12.98 -2.56 -4.55
CA SER A 294 13.55 -2.08 -3.29
C SER A 294 14.29 -3.19 -2.53
N THR A 295 13.70 -4.37 -2.43
CA THR A 295 14.34 -5.54 -1.79
C THR A 295 15.60 -5.96 -2.54
N PHE A 296 15.54 -6.01 -3.87
CA PHE A 296 16.69 -6.32 -4.72
C PHE A 296 17.84 -5.33 -4.52
N ILE A 297 17.55 -4.03 -4.55
CA ILE A 297 18.56 -2.99 -4.32
C ILE A 297 19.15 -3.11 -2.92
N ALA A 298 18.30 -3.28 -1.88
CA ALA A 298 18.75 -3.37 -0.49
C ALA A 298 19.70 -4.56 -0.24
N GLN A 299 19.39 -5.74 -0.79
CA GLN A 299 20.28 -6.90 -0.68
C GLN A 299 21.60 -6.66 -1.41
N ASN A 300 21.58 -6.10 -2.62
CA ASN A 300 22.80 -5.83 -3.38
C ASN A 300 23.60 -4.66 -2.78
N TYR A 301 22.93 -3.68 -2.15
CA TYR A 301 23.58 -2.61 -1.41
C TYR A 301 24.32 -3.15 -0.19
N GLY A 302 23.69 -4.06 0.57
CA GLY A 302 24.34 -4.76 1.68
C GLY A 302 25.54 -5.60 1.23
N ALA A 303 25.43 -6.29 0.09
CA ALA A 303 26.50 -7.08 -0.50
C ALA A 303 27.62 -6.26 -1.17
N GLY A 304 27.48 -4.92 -1.26
CA GLY A 304 28.46 -4.05 -1.92
C GLY A 304 28.50 -4.16 -3.46
N ASN A 305 27.49 -4.78 -4.07
CA ASN A 305 27.41 -5.06 -5.51
C ASN A 305 26.96 -3.85 -6.34
N LYS A 306 27.78 -2.82 -6.43
CA LYS A 306 27.44 -1.57 -7.14
C LYS A 306 27.06 -1.75 -8.61
N GLU A 307 27.81 -2.60 -9.32
CA GLU A 307 27.54 -2.88 -10.74
C GLU A 307 26.18 -3.52 -10.94
N ARG A 308 25.84 -4.50 -10.08
CA ARG A 308 24.54 -5.17 -10.13
C ARG A 308 23.39 -4.22 -9.76
N ILE A 309 23.58 -3.29 -8.82
CA ILE A 309 22.64 -2.20 -8.53
C ILE A 309 22.40 -1.36 -9.79
N ARG A 310 23.48 -0.88 -10.43
CA ARG A 310 23.38 -0.03 -11.63
C ARG A 310 22.68 -0.74 -12.79
N ARG A 311 23.04 -1.97 -13.07
CA ARG A 311 22.43 -2.77 -14.12
C ARG A 311 20.96 -3.11 -13.78
N GLY A 312 20.68 -3.53 -12.56
CA GLY A 312 19.33 -3.85 -12.08
C GLY A 312 18.41 -2.64 -12.10
N THR A 313 18.92 -1.45 -11.79
CA THR A 313 18.16 -0.23 -11.92
C THR A 313 17.76 0.03 -13.37
N LYS A 314 18.68 -0.07 -14.32
CA LYS A 314 18.36 0.11 -15.76
C LYS A 314 17.33 -0.89 -16.25
N GLU A 315 17.51 -2.19 -15.93
CA GLU A 315 16.57 -3.25 -16.29
C GLU A 315 15.19 -3.03 -15.66
N SER A 316 15.13 -2.63 -14.38
CA SER A 316 13.87 -2.36 -13.68
C SER A 316 13.10 -1.17 -14.26
N PHE A 317 13.81 -0.08 -14.58
CA PHE A 317 13.18 1.07 -15.25
C PHE A 317 12.64 0.67 -16.63
N ALA A 318 13.39 -0.12 -17.40
CA ALA A 318 12.94 -0.59 -18.72
C ALA A 318 11.68 -1.49 -18.59
N ILE A 319 11.67 -2.44 -17.65
CA ILE A 319 10.53 -3.35 -17.42
C ILE A 319 9.30 -2.54 -16.95
N SER A 320 9.47 -1.67 -15.96
CA SER A 320 8.37 -0.84 -15.43
C SER A 320 7.80 0.08 -16.50
N THR A 321 8.66 0.74 -17.29
CA THR A 321 8.23 1.61 -18.39
C THR A 321 7.49 0.82 -19.47
N ALA A 322 8.02 -0.32 -19.90
CA ALA A 322 7.38 -1.16 -20.92
C ALA A 322 6.00 -1.64 -20.45
N PHE A 323 5.90 -2.12 -19.21
CA PHE A 323 4.61 -2.52 -18.62
C PHE A 323 3.64 -1.35 -18.54
N SER A 324 4.09 -0.20 -18.03
CA SER A 324 3.26 1.00 -17.90
C SER A 324 2.76 1.50 -19.24
N LEU A 325 3.58 1.48 -20.30
CA LEU A 325 3.15 1.86 -21.65
C LEU A 325 2.09 0.93 -22.22
N VAL A 326 2.20 -0.39 -21.98
CA VAL A 326 1.16 -1.35 -22.38
C VAL A 326 -0.16 -1.05 -21.65
N ILE A 327 -0.11 -0.86 -20.32
CA ILE A 327 -1.30 -0.52 -19.53
C ILE A 327 -1.87 0.84 -19.96
N SER A 328 -1.02 1.84 -20.22
CA SER A 328 -1.41 3.15 -20.73
C SER A 328 -2.19 3.02 -22.04
N ALA A 329 -1.67 2.25 -22.98
CA ALA A 329 -2.35 2.01 -24.27
C ALA A 329 -3.70 1.33 -24.10
N LEU A 330 -3.78 0.31 -23.22
CA LEU A 330 -5.03 -0.40 -22.93
C LEU A 330 -6.07 0.53 -22.26
N VAL A 331 -5.68 1.25 -21.21
CA VAL A 331 -6.58 2.17 -20.49
C VAL A 331 -7.03 3.30 -21.41
N PHE A 332 -6.14 3.87 -22.21
CA PHE A 332 -6.47 4.94 -23.18
C PHE A 332 -7.46 4.46 -24.24
N ALA A 333 -7.24 3.28 -24.83
CA ALA A 333 -8.08 2.70 -25.87
C ALA A 333 -9.44 2.25 -25.33
N PHE A 334 -9.47 1.65 -24.15
CA PHE A 334 -10.67 1.07 -23.55
C PHE A 334 -11.28 1.93 -22.42
N ALA A 335 -10.94 3.21 -22.31
CA ALA A 335 -11.42 4.10 -21.25
C ALA A 335 -12.94 4.11 -21.10
N ALA A 336 -13.70 4.20 -22.20
CA ALA A 336 -15.16 4.21 -22.15
C ALA A 336 -15.76 2.85 -21.72
N PRO A 337 -15.39 1.69 -22.28
CA PRO A 337 -15.80 0.38 -21.77
C PRO A 337 -15.43 0.14 -20.31
N LEU A 338 -14.24 0.57 -19.87
CA LEU A 338 -13.81 0.44 -18.47
C LEU A 338 -14.70 1.24 -17.53
N MET A 339 -15.06 2.48 -17.89
CA MET A 339 -16.00 3.28 -17.12
C MET A 339 -17.38 2.63 -17.03
N GLN A 340 -17.86 2.00 -18.10
CA GLN A 340 -19.16 1.33 -18.14
C GLN A 340 -19.24 0.08 -17.23
N ILE A 341 -18.12 -0.45 -16.76
CA ILE A 341 -18.12 -1.52 -15.74
C ILE A 341 -18.70 -0.99 -14.41
N PHE A 342 -18.46 0.28 -14.09
CA PHE A 342 -18.84 0.89 -12.81
C PHE A 342 -20.01 1.87 -12.90
N VAL A 343 -20.29 2.39 -14.09
CA VAL A 343 -21.29 3.44 -14.33
C VAL A 343 -22.25 3.00 -15.43
N SER A 344 -23.55 3.23 -15.22
CA SER A 344 -24.56 2.91 -16.24
C SER A 344 -24.28 3.66 -17.54
N SER A 345 -24.49 2.99 -18.67
CA SER A 345 -24.34 3.58 -20.02
C SER A 345 -25.25 4.79 -20.27
N ALA A 346 -26.32 4.95 -19.49
CA ALA A 346 -27.20 6.12 -19.52
C ALA A 346 -26.55 7.40 -18.96
N GLU A 347 -25.58 7.26 -18.08
CA GLU A 347 -24.87 8.37 -17.41
C GLU A 347 -23.72 8.92 -18.28
N THR A 348 -24.06 9.44 -19.47
CA THR A 348 -23.09 9.86 -20.48
C THR A 348 -22.12 10.95 -20.00
N ALA A 349 -22.58 11.88 -19.17
CA ALA A 349 -21.76 12.95 -18.61
C ALA A 349 -20.69 12.41 -17.63
N VAL A 350 -21.05 11.45 -16.78
CA VAL A 350 -20.14 10.78 -15.85
C VAL A 350 -19.09 10.00 -16.63
N ILE A 351 -19.51 9.25 -17.65
CA ILE A 351 -18.59 8.49 -18.51
C ILE A 351 -17.63 9.43 -19.24
N ALA A 352 -18.12 10.54 -19.81
CA ALA A 352 -17.28 11.50 -20.51
C ALA A 352 -16.20 12.13 -19.61
N SER A 353 -16.56 12.52 -18.38
CA SER A 353 -15.61 13.05 -17.39
C SER A 353 -14.59 11.99 -16.98
N GLY A 354 -15.03 10.75 -16.68
CA GLY A 354 -14.13 9.65 -16.30
C GLY A 354 -13.21 9.21 -17.44
N VAL A 355 -13.68 9.19 -18.68
CA VAL A 355 -12.84 8.92 -19.87
C VAL A 355 -11.76 9.98 -20.04
N ARG A 356 -12.10 11.26 -19.81
CA ARG A 356 -11.12 12.36 -19.85
C ARG A 356 -10.05 12.17 -18.79
N TYR A 357 -10.46 11.85 -17.56
CA TYR A 357 -9.54 11.52 -16.48
C TYR A 357 -8.60 10.37 -16.86
N LEU A 358 -9.14 9.21 -17.24
CA LEU A 358 -8.37 8.02 -17.58
C LEU A 358 -7.40 8.25 -18.74
N ARG A 359 -7.78 9.05 -19.73
CA ARG A 359 -6.90 9.39 -20.86
C ARG A 359 -5.76 10.32 -20.48
N ILE A 360 -6.01 11.29 -19.58
CA ILE A 360 -4.98 12.21 -19.11
C ILE A 360 -4.01 11.48 -18.18
N GLU A 361 -4.51 10.83 -17.15
CA GLU A 361 -3.66 10.16 -16.15
C GLU A 361 -3.03 8.90 -16.72
N GLY A 362 -3.82 8.10 -17.44
CA GLY A 362 -3.38 6.84 -18.06
C GLY A 362 -2.26 7.02 -19.07
N ALA A 363 -2.21 8.15 -19.79
CA ALA A 363 -1.10 8.44 -20.72
C ALA A 363 0.27 8.56 -20.00
N PHE A 364 0.27 8.78 -18.70
CA PHE A 364 1.48 9.03 -17.90
C PHE A 364 1.78 7.97 -16.84
N TYR A 365 1.19 6.77 -16.93
CA TYR A 365 1.48 5.70 -15.95
C TYR A 365 2.96 5.32 -15.86
N PHE A 366 3.76 5.59 -16.89
CA PHE A 366 5.21 5.42 -16.81
C PHE A 366 5.84 6.33 -15.74
N GLY A 367 5.26 7.53 -15.48
CA GLY A 367 5.70 8.44 -14.43
C GLY A 367 5.49 7.85 -13.04
N ILE A 368 4.27 7.39 -12.73
CA ILE A 368 4.03 6.75 -11.43
C ILE A 368 4.89 5.49 -11.26
N GLY A 369 5.13 4.74 -12.36
CA GLY A 369 6.03 3.59 -12.35
C GLY A 369 7.48 3.96 -12.00
N CYS A 370 8.00 5.03 -12.60
CA CYS A 370 9.29 5.60 -12.28
C CYS A 370 9.37 6.04 -10.81
N LEU A 371 8.35 6.72 -10.33
CA LEU A 371 8.26 7.21 -8.95
C LEU A 371 8.32 6.09 -7.91
N PHE A 372 7.59 4.99 -8.12
CA PHE A 372 7.66 3.83 -7.21
C PHE A 372 9.04 3.18 -7.19
N LEU A 373 9.75 3.12 -8.32
CA LEU A 373 11.13 2.66 -8.36
C LEU A 373 12.06 3.61 -7.59
N LEU A 374 11.89 4.92 -7.72
CA LEU A 374 12.67 5.90 -6.97
C LEU A 374 12.42 5.80 -5.46
N TYR A 375 11.18 5.64 -5.02
CA TYR A 375 10.87 5.38 -3.62
C TYR A 375 11.57 4.10 -3.11
N GLY A 376 11.51 3.03 -3.89
CA GLY A 376 12.18 1.77 -3.59
C GLY A 376 13.69 1.91 -3.50
N TYR A 377 14.30 2.63 -4.44
CA TYR A 377 15.74 2.88 -4.49
C TYR A 377 16.23 3.64 -3.25
N TYR A 378 15.63 4.79 -2.95
CA TYR A 378 16.09 5.63 -1.85
C TYR A 378 15.90 4.97 -0.49
N ARG A 379 14.81 4.24 -0.28
CA ARG A 379 14.61 3.43 0.91
C ARG A 379 15.68 2.35 1.05
N ALA A 380 16.04 1.69 -0.04
CA ALA A 380 17.00 0.59 -0.07
C ALA A 380 18.45 1.01 0.22
N ILE A 381 18.83 2.24 -0.14
CA ILE A 381 20.17 2.80 0.12
C ILE A 381 20.27 3.63 1.40
N LYS A 382 19.31 3.49 2.33
CA LYS A 382 19.21 4.25 3.59
C LYS A 382 19.05 5.77 3.41
N ARG A 383 18.42 6.21 2.33
CA ARG A 383 18.09 7.61 2.02
C ARG A 383 16.58 7.85 1.95
N ALA A 384 15.83 7.27 2.91
CA ALA A 384 14.37 7.33 2.91
C ALA A 384 13.83 8.78 3.02
N GLU A 385 14.62 9.72 3.55
CA GLU A 385 14.30 11.14 3.54
C GLU A 385 14.02 11.64 2.10
N MET A 386 14.76 11.14 1.11
CA MET A 386 14.52 11.50 -0.28
C MET A 386 13.18 10.97 -0.80
N SER A 387 12.76 9.78 -0.36
CA SER A 387 11.42 9.26 -0.69
C SER A 387 10.31 10.17 -0.15
N VAL A 388 10.48 10.72 1.07
CA VAL A 388 9.56 11.72 1.64
C VAL A 388 9.55 13.00 0.80
N VAL A 389 10.71 13.51 0.44
CA VAL A 389 10.84 14.72 -0.41
C VAL A 389 10.12 14.52 -1.75
N LEU A 390 10.33 13.38 -2.43
CA LEU A 390 9.65 13.08 -3.68
C LEU A 390 8.13 12.96 -3.51
N THR A 391 7.68 12.42 -2.38
CA THR A 391 6.24 12.34 -2.07
C THR A 391 5.65 13.73 -1.85
N VAL A 392 6.35 14.62 -1.12
CA VAL A 392 5.92 16.01 -0.92
C VAL A 392 5.89 16.77 -2.26
N ILE A 393 6.87 16.59 -3.12
CA ILE A 393 6.87 17.20 -4.47
C ILE A 393 5.69 16.66 -5.28
N SER A 394 5.57 15.34 -5.39
CA SER A 394 4.54 14.69 -6.20
C SER A 394 3.13 15.08 -5.76
N LEU A 395 2.84 15.06 -4.45
CA LEU A 395 1.50 15.30 -3.91
C LEU A 395 1.27 16.75 -3.53
N GLY A 396 2.25 17.43 -2.95
CA GLY A 396 2.13 18.83 -2.57
C GLY A 396 1.95 19.74 -3.79
N ILE A 397 2.79 19.56 -4.82
CA ILE A 397 2.64 20.30 -6.08
C ILE A 397 1.35 19.90 -6.80
N ARG A 398 1.00 18.61 -6.81
CA ARG A 398 -0.27 18.11 -7.36
C ARG A 398 -1.47 18.83 -6.72
N VAL A 399 -1.52 18.91 -5.38
CA VAL A 399 -2.62 19.59 -4.68
C VAL A 399 -2.63 21.07 -5.05
N LEU A 400 -1.49 21.76 -4.97
CA LEU A 400 -1.39 23.16 -5.34
C LEU A 400 -1.85 23.41 -6.78
N LEU A 401 -1.35 22.64 -7.73
CA LEU A 401 -1.72 22.77 -9.15
C LEU A 401 -3.18 22.41 -9.39
N ALA A 402 -3.74 21.43 -8.69
CA ALA A 402 -5.15 21.08 -8.80
C ALA A 402 -6.04 22.27 -8.43
N TYR A 403 -5.75 22.96 -7.33
CA TYR A 403 -6.49 24.18 -6.95
C TYR A 403 -6.26 25.33 -7.93
N VAL A 404 -5.04 25.57 -8.37
CA VAL A 404 -4.71 26.67 -9.30
C VAL A 404 -5.32 26.42 -10.68
N LEU A 405 -5.10 25.25 -11.27
CA LEU A 405 -5.57 24.93 -12.62
C LEU A 405 -7.09 24.78 -12.69
N SER A 406 -7.72 24.25 -11.64
CA SER A 406 -9.17 24.10 -11.61
C SER A 406 -9.91 25.45 -11.49
N ALA A 407 -9.26 26.47 -10.96
CA ALA A 407 -9.77 27.83 -10.94
C ALA A 407 -9.67 28.58 -12.27
N THR A 408 -9.02 27.98 -13.29
CA THR A 408 -8.92 28.52 -14.65
C THR A 408 -10.04 27.99 -15.57
N PHE A 409 -9.95 28.30 -16.86
CA PHE A 409 -10.86 27.76 -17.89
C PHE A 409 -10.77 26.23 -18.02
N LEU A 410 -9.77 25.58 -17.44
CA LEU A 410 -9.59 24.12 -17.47
C LEU A 410 -10.60 23.37 -16.57
N GLY A 411 -11.11 24.02 -15.50
CA GLY A 411 -12.07 23.43 -14.59
C GLY A 411 -11.60 22.05 -14.03
N GLU A 412 -12.46 21.03 -14.08
CA GLU A 412 -12.12 19.67 -13.61
C GLU A 412 -10.90 19.07 -14.32
N THR A 413 -10.70 19.39 -15.61
CA THR A 413 -9.54 18.93 -16.39
C THR A 413 -8.23 19.39 -15.77
N GLY A 414 -8.20 20.58 -15.15
CA GLY A 414 -7.06 21.09 -14.42
C GLY A 414 -6.66 20.22 -13.23
N ILE A 415 -7.64 19.61 -12.55
CA ILE A 415 -7.38 18.66 -11.46
C ILE A 415 -6.69 17.41 -12.03
N TRP A 416 -7.20 16.88 -13.14
CA TRP A 416 -6.65 15.68 -13.78
C TRP A 416 -5.22 15.90 -14.28
N MET A 417 -4.93 17.06 -14.86
CA MET A 417 -3.60 17.40 -15.36
C MET A 417 -2.57 17.61 -14.24
N ALA A 418 -3.00 18.05 -13.07
CA ALA A 418 -2.11 18.26 -11.91
C ALA A 418 -1.43 16.96 -11.45
N ILE A 419 -2.08 15.80 -11.67
CA ILE A 419 -1.60 14.48 -11.23
C ILE A 419 -0.30 14.09 -11.96
N PRO A 420 -0.28 13.96 -13.29
CA PRO A 420 0.94 13.60 -14.02
C PRO A 420 2.04 14.67 -13.94
N ILE A 421 1.69 15.94 -13.82
CA ILE A 421 2.69 17.00 -13.62
C ILE A 421 3.43 16.78 -12.30
N GLY A 422 2.73 16.45 -11.23
CA GLY A 422 3.34 16.11 -9.94
C GLY A 422 4.30 14.92 -10.03
N TRP A 423 3.93 13.87 -10.76
CA TRP A 423 4.81 12.71 -10.99
C TRP A 423 6.07 13.09 -11.76
N ILE A 424 5.95 13.81 -12.87
CA ILE A 424 7.09 14.22 -13.71
C ILE A 424 8.08 15.08 -12.92
N LEU A 425 7.59 16.02 -12.11
CA LEU A 425 8.46 16.89 -11.31
C LEU A 425 9.21 16.09 -10.22
N ALA A 426 8.53 15.16 -9.57
CA ALA A 426 9.15 14.27 -8.60
C ALA A 426 10.17 13.33 -9.27
N ASP A 427 9.84 12.77 -10.43
CA ASP A 427 10.74 11.90 -11.19
C ASP A 427 12.01 12.62 -11.63
N LEU A 428 11.87 13.82 -12.19
CA LEU A 428 13.02 14.64 -12.58
C LEU A 428 13.93 14.93 -11.38
N THR A 429 13.34 15.33 -10.25
CA THR A 429 14.08 15.58 -9.01
C THR A 429 14.78 14.32 -8.53
N GLY A 430 14.08 13.19 -8.50
CA GLY A 430 14.63 11.91 -8.06
C GLY A 430 15.76 11.42 -8.97
N LEU A 431 15.58 11.46 -10.28
CA LEU A 431 16.60 11.03 -11.24
C LEU A 431 17.85 11.92 -11.22
N LEU A 432 17.68 13.25 -11.07
CA LEU A 432 18.80 14.16 -10.93
C LEU A 432 19.60 13.90 -9.64
N TYR A 433 18.91 13.63 -8.53
CA TYR A 433 19.58 13.29 -7.28
C TYR A 433 20.25 11.90 -7.34
N MET A 434 19.65 10.93 -8.02
CA MET A 434 20.23 9.60 -8.22
C MET A 434 21.60 9.67 -8.90
N ARG A 435 21.78 10.55 -9.91
CA ARG A 435 23.06 10.75 -10.58
C ARG A 435 24.19 11.17 -9.63
N LYS A 436 23.86 11.84 -8.51
CA LYS A 436 24.85 12.25 -7.49
C LYS A 436 25.20 11.13 -6.52
N THR A 437 24.36 10.09 -6.43
CA THR A 437 24.55 8.95 -5.52
C THR A 437 25.23 7.74 -6.21
N TRP A 438 25.42 7.78 -7.50
CA TRP A 438 26.13 6.79 -8.33
C TRP A 438 27.59 7.18 -8.49
#